data_a94daa7df7aaa5be70d45b444ca5a96d
#
_entry.id   a94daa7df7aaa5be70d45b444ca5a96d
#
_cell.length_a   1.000
_cell.length_b   1.000
_cell.length_c   1.000
_cell.angle_alpha   90.00
_cell.angle_beta   90.00
_cell.angle_gamma   90.00
#
_symmetry.space_group_name_H-M   'P 1'
#
loop_
_entity.id
_entity.type
_entity.pdbx_description
1 polymer ?
#
loop_
_entity_poly.entity_id
_entity_poly.type
_entity_poly.pdbx_seq_one_letter_code
_entity_poly.pdbx_strand_id
1 'polypeptide(L)'
;MKQIVLNIRNGEKNTDIAFPCVEEELGKALASIGLVNTPSPKAYVTEVVEPDALCLLESKVVDLDEVNYLAKLMDSEDETEKNTLFAVTACEGYDTPKELINLHFNLGCYTLVQPTDDAEAVGRRYMYSMKPCMTMTEAANTDFEKIGKDLLVLKKGIQTDYGTVFRNEEVEGREIYDGQVFPCYHYTGEELLCVEAEYKDKKEYLYLPEEPMSITKALHRLGAEKPEDCAYQVEDFNVDSKEWRERFERMVQNENIFDVNAVAEKLNNVETENYLEQNDIKQGGM
;
A
#
# COMPACT_ATOMS: atom_id res chain seq x y z
N MET A 1 -0.74 -10.31 4.69
CA MET A 1 -1.96 -10.74 5.46
C MET A 1 -3.16 -10.01 4.90
N LYS A 2 -4.40 -10.57 4.98
CA LYS A 2 -5.59 -9.80 4.54
C LYS A 2 -5.84 -8.66 5.53
N GLN A 3 -6.06 -7.45 5.03
CA GLN A 3 -6.17 -6.21 5.83
C GLN A 3 -7.57 -5.62 5.80
N ILE A 4 -8.30 -5.80 4.68
CA ILE A 4 -9.64 -5.26 4.47
C ILE A 4 -10.53 -6.37 3.93
N VAL A 5 -11.70 -6.56 4.51
CA VAL A 5 -12.73 -7.49 4.00
C VAL A 5 -14.01 -6.71 3.76
N LEU A 6 -14.48 -6.70 2.52
CA LEU A 6 -15.70 -6.00 2.10
C LEU A 6 -16.74 -6.99 1.62
N ASN A 7 -18.01 -6.78 2.00
CA ASN A 7 -19.15 -7.34 1.29
C ASN A 7 -19.55 -6.38 0.16
N ILE A 8 -19.43 -6.84 -1.08
CA ILE A 8 -19.74 -6.05 -2.28
C ILE A 8 -20.97 -6.60 -2.99
N ARG A 9 -21.73 -5.72 -3.67
CA ARG A 9 -23.00 -6.06 -4.29
C ARG A 9 -23.15 -5.53 -5.70
N ASN A 10 -23.83 -6.32 -6.53
CA ASN A 10 -24.38 -5.90 -7.82
C ASN A 10 -25.82 -6.44 -7.97
N GLY A 11 -26.81 -5.56 -7.95
CA GLY A 11 -28.21 -5.93 -7.92
C GLY A 11 -28.58 -6.72 -6.66
N GLU A 12 -29.06 -7.95 -6.83
CA GLU A 12 -29.44 -8.86 -5.73
C GLU A 12 -28.29 -9.80 -5.29
N LYS A 13 -27.18 -9.80 -6.03
CA LYS A 13 -26.03 -10.67 -5.72
C LYS A 13 -25.01 -9.94 -4.90
N ASN A 14 -24.47 -10.60 -3.90
CA ASN A 14 -23.36 -10.11 -3.08
C ASN A 14 -22.28 -11.18 -2.91
N THR A 15 -21.09 -10.75 -2.53
CA THR A 15 -19.97 -11.64 -2.20
C THR A 15 -18.99 -10.90 -1.30
N ASP A 16 -18.28 -11.64 -0.47
CA ASP A 16 -17.18 -11.11 0.31
C ASP A 16 -15.89 -11.15 -0.52
N ILE A 17 -15.06 -10.12 -0.33
CA ILE A 17 -13.72 -10.07 -0.91
C ILE A 17 -12.75 -9.53 0.13
N ALA A 18 -11.59 -10.19 0.24
CA ALA A 18 -10.55 -9.85 1.19
C ALA A 18 -9.31 -9.31 0.47
N PHE A 19 -8.87 -8.12 0.86
CA PHE A 19 -7.72 -7.40 0.32
C PHE A 19 -6.52 -7.40 1.30
N PRO A 20 -5.26 -7.33 0.81
CA PRO A 20 -4.89 -7.35 -0.60
C PRO A 20 -5.19 -8.68 -1.28
N CYS A 21 -5.56 -8.67 -2.55
CA CYS A 21 -5.83 -9.84 -3.35
C CYS A 21 -5.17 -9.75 -4.73
N VAL A 22 -4.94 -10.90 -5.34
CA VAL A 22 -4.47 -11.02 -6.71
C VAL A 22 -5.61 -10.83 -7.70
N GLU A 23 -5.30 -10.50 -8.95
CA GLU A 23 -6.30 -10.21 -9.99
C GLU A 23 -7.24 -11.38 -10.27
N GLU A 24 -6.73 -12.61 -10.16
CA GLU A 24 -7.55 -13.81 -10.30
C GLU A 24 -8.63 -13.91 -9.21
N GLU A 25 -8.29 -13.62 -7.95
CA GLU A 25 -9.24 -13.59 -6.83
C GLU A 25 -10.30 -12.49 -7.03
N LEU A 26 -9.85 -11.28 -7.39
CA LEU A 26 -10.73 -10.16 -7.69
C LEU A 26 -11.68 -10.50 -8.84
N GLY A 27 -11.16 -11.05 -9.93
CA GLY A 27 -11.94 -11.48 -11.09
C GLY A 27 -13.01 -12.53 -10.74
N LYS A 28 -12.68 -13.53 -9.89
CA LYS A 28 -13.63 -14.53 -9.42
C LYS A 28 -14.73 -13.92 -8.55
N ALA A 29 -14.39 -13.02 -7.63
CA ALA A 29 -15.36 -12.33 -6.79
C ALA A 29 -16.34 -11.50 -7.65
N LEU A 30 -15.81 -10.68 -8.56
CA LEU A 30 -16.62 -9.88 -9.48
C LEU A 30 -17.55 -10.74 -10.37
N ALA A 31 -17.02 -11.82 -10.95
CA ALA A 31 -17.81 -12.73 -11.78
C ALA A 31 -18.96 -13.38 -10.99
N SER A 32 -18.78 -13.69 -9.72
CA SER A 32 -19.80 -14.29 -8.85
C SER A 32 -21.06 -13.41 -8.73
N ILE A 33 -20.87 -12.09 -8.77
CA ILE A 33 -21.94 -11.10 -8.71
C ILE A 33 -22.33 -10.55 -10.11
N GLY A 34 -21.75 -11.11 -11.17
CA GLY A 34 -22.06 -10.73 -12.55
C GLY A 34 -21.40 -9.45 -13.02
N LEU A 35 -20.29 -9.05 -12.40
CA LEU A 35 -19.40 -7.98 -12.86
C LEU A 35 -18.18 -8.57 -13.60
N VAL A 36 -17.52 -7.71 -14.37
CA VAL A 36 -16.27 -8.04 -15.08
C VAL A 36 -15.14 -7.27 -14.43
N ASN A 37 -13.99 -7.91 -14.30
CA ASN A 37 -12.76 -7.24 -13.88
C ASN A 37 -12.28 -6.34 -15.03
N THR A 38 -12.61 -5.06 -14.93
CA THR A 38 -12.23 -4.01 -15.88
C THR A 38 -10.95 -3.31 -15.43
N PRO A 39 -10.35 -2.44 -16.26
CA PRO A 39 -9.20 -1.63 -15.84
C PRO A 39 -9.45 -0.69 -14.64
N SER A 40 -10.71 -0.42 -14.28
CA SER A 40 -11.10 0.32 -13.07
C SER A 40 -12.38 -0.33 -12.52
N PRO A 41 -12.25 -1.45 -11.78
CA PRO A 41 -13.41 -2.21 -11.31
C PRO A 41 -14.06 -1.51 -10.13
N LYS A 42 -15.36 -1.18 -10.27
CA LYS A 42 -16.14 -0.51 -9.22
C LYS A 42 -17.26 -1.42 -8.72
N ALA A 43 -17.45 -1.43 -7.40
CA ALA A 43 -18.54 -2.14 -6.78
C ALA A 43 -19.19 -1.34 -5.64
N TYR A 44 -20.45 -1.63 -5.36
CA TYR A 44 -21.16 -1.06 -4.21
C TYR A 44 -20.80 -1.88 -2.96
N VAL A 45 -20.29 -1.21 -1.93
CA VAL A 45 -19.99 -1.80 -0.62
C VAL A 45 -21.26 -1.82 0.22
N THR A 46 -21.70 -3.01 0.62
CA THR A 46 -22.84 -3.17 1.54
C THR A 46 -22.41 -3.18 2.99
N GLU A 47 -21.22 -3.71 3.27
CA GLU A 47 -20.69 -3.87 4.62
C GLU A 47 -19.17 -3.91 4.57
N VAL A 48 -18.52 -3.29 5.53
CA VAL A 48 -17.10 -3.49 5.84
C VAL A 48 -17.02 -4.54 6.95
N VAL A 49 -16.65 -5.76 6.57
CA VAL A 49 -16.56 -6.88 7.51
C VAL A 49 -15.37 -6.70 8.45
N GLU A 50 -14.24 -6.21 7.92
CA GLU A 50 -13.02 -5.89 8.66
C GLU A 50 -12.20 -4.85 7.90
N PRO A 51 -11.57 -3.87 8.58
CA PRO A 51 -11.76 -3.48 9.98
C PRO A 51 -12.96 -2.52 10.13
N ASP A 52 -13.64 -2.54 11.28
CA ASP A 52 -14.77 -1.64 11.59
C ASP A 52 -14.44 -0.15 11.42
N ALA A 53 -13.18 0.21 11.59
CA ALA A 53 -12.68 1.58 11.39
C ALA A 53 -12.95 2.15 10.00
N LEU A 54 -13.12 1.31 8.99
CA LEU A 54 -13.39 1.70 7.60
C LEU A 54 -14.90 1.66 7.25
N CYS A 55 -15.79 1.58 8.24
CA CYS A 55 -17.26 1.51 8.01
C CYS A 55 -17.82 2.69 7.21
N LEU A 56 -17.10 3.81 7.13
CA LEU A 56 -17.50 4.96 6.30
C LEU A 56 -17.44 4.68 4.79
N LEU A 57 -16.82 3.58 4.36
CA LEU A 57 -16.88 3.09 2.97
C LEU A 57 -18.21 2.39 2.63
N GLU A 58 -19.02 2.03 3.65
CA GLU A 58 -20.31 1.37 3.43
C GLU A 58 -21.32 2.28 2.70
N SER A 59 -22.22 1.64 1.98
CA SER A 59 -23.24 2.30 1.20
C SER A 59 -22.70 3.18 0.06
N LYS A 60 -21.48 2.92 -0.39
CA LYS A 60 -20.80 3.65 -1.48
C LYS A 60 -20.37 2.73 -2.61
N VAL A 61 -20.15 3.34 -3.77
CA VAL A 61 -19.46 2.70 -4.88
C VAL A 61 -17.99 3.09 -4.80
N VAL A 62 -17.12 2.10 -4.61
CA VAL A 62 -15.67 2.31 -4.52
C VAL A 62 -14.95 1.69 -5.70
N ASP A 63 -13.77 2.21 -6.02
CA ASP A 63 -12.82 1.56 -6.91
C ASP A 63 -12.08 0.47 -6.13
N LEU A 64 -12.19 -0.77 -6.60
CA LEU A 64 -11.62 -1.92 -5.89
C LEU A 64 -10.08 -2.00 -6.02
N ASP A 65 -9.51 -1.37 -7.06
CA ASP A 65 -8.06 -1.26 -7.18
C ASP A 65 -7.50 -0.28 -6.14
N GLU A 66 -8.20 0.83 -5.86
CA GLU A 66 -7.84 1.72 -4.75
C GLU A 66 -7.91 1.02 -3.39
N VAL A 67 -8.94 0.20 -3.17
CA VAL A 67 -9.05 -0.60 -1.93
C VAL A 67 -7.92 -1.61 -1.84
N ASN A 68 -7.59 -2.28 -2.95
CA ASN A 68 -6.49 -3.25 -3.00
C ASN A 68 -5.13 -2.58 -2.73
N TYR A 69 -4.92 -1.40 -3.29
CA TYR A 69 -3.72 -0.61 -3.06
C TYR A 69 -3.63 -0.14 -1.59
N LEU A 70 -4.72 0.39 -1.03
CA LEU A 70 -4.79 0.76 0.39
C LEU A 70 -4.45 -0.44 1.31
N ALA A 71 -5.00 -1.61 1.02
CA ALA A 71 -4.72 -2.82 1.78
C ALA A 71 -3.25 -3.25 1.71
N LYS A 72 -2.59 -3.06 0.57
CA LYS A 72 -1.14 -3.28 0.42
C LYS A 72 -0.33 -2.30 1.26
N LEU A 73 -0.71 -1.01 1.28
CA LEU A 73 -0.11 -0.02 2.15
C LEU A 73 -0.24 -0.41 3.63
N MET A 74 -1.44 -0.79 4.06
CA MET A 74 -1.70 -1.23 5.44
C MET A 74 -0.92 -2.50 5.83
N ASP A 75 -0.58 -3.36 4.89
CA ASP A 75 0.23 -4.56 5.17
C ASP A 75 1.67 -4.22 5.58
N SER A 76 2.17 -3.07 5.17
CA SER A 76 3.50 -2.57 5.54
C SER A 76 3.52 -1.76 6.84
N GLU A 77 2.35 -1.36 7.38
CA GLU A 77 2.25 -0.57 8.60
C GLU A 77 2.43 -1.43 9.86
N ASP A 78 3.05 -0.82 10.87
CA ASP A 78 3.03 -1.38 12.21
C ASP A 78 1.67 -1.15 12.92
N GLU A 79 1.50 -1.76 14.10
CA GLU A 79 0.26 -1.67 14.87
C GLU A 79 -0.07 -0.23 15.29
N THR A 80 0.95 0.59 15.55
CA THR A 80 0.75 2.00 15.94
C THR A 80 0.32 2.84 14.75
N GLU A 81 0.90 2.61 13.59
CA GLU A 81 0.53 3.27 12.33
C GLU A 81 -0.90 2.92 11.93
N LYS A 82 -1.28 1.64 11.98
CA LYS A 82 -2.67 1.19 11.74
C LYS A 82 -3.66 1.83 12.69
N ASN A 83 -3.37 1.82 13.99
CA ASN A 83 -4.23 2.46 14.98
C ASN A 83 -4.34 3.97 14.75
N THR A 84 -3.26 4.62 14.29
CA THR A 84 -3.28 6.04 13.93
C THR A 84 -4.15 6.28 12.69
N LEU A 85 -4.01 5.45 11.65
CA LEU A 85 -4.85 5.49 10.44
C LEU A 85 -6.35 5.40 10.84
N PHE A 86 -6.72 4.40 11.64
CA PHE A 86 -8.09 4.17 12.05
C PHE A 86 -8.64 5.30 12.94
N ALA A 87 -7.85 5.76 13.88
CA ALA A 87 -8.24 6.87 14.75
C ALA A 87 -8.49 8.16 13.97
N VAL A 88 -7.60 8.48 13.02
CA VAL A 88 -7.73 9.69 12.18
C VAL A 88 -8.90 9.55 11.21
N THR A 89 -9.11 8.37 10.61
CA THR A 89 -10.26 8.10 9.74
C THR A 89 -11.58 8.43 10.46
N ALA A 90 -11.73 7.99 11.71
CA ALA A 90 -12.91 8.28 12.52
C ALA A 90 -13.03 9.78 12.87
N CYS A 91 -11.92 10.47 13.13
CA CYS A 91 -11.92 11.89 13.52
C CYS A 91 -12.23 12.83 12.36
N GLU A 92 -11.60 12.58 11.20
CA GLU A 92 -11.71 13.46 10.03
C GLU A 92 -12.92 13.08 9.15
N GLY A 93 -13.50 11.89 9.36
CA GLY A 93 -14.64 11.38 8.60
C GLY A 93 -14.26 11.01 7.16
N TYR A 94 -13.05 10.52 6.93
CA TYR A 94 -12.61 10.06 5.61
C TYR A 94 -13.44 8.86 5.17
N ASP A 95 -14.00 8.96 3.97
CA ASP A 95 -15.04 8.06 3.50
C ASP A 95 -14.81 7.55 2.07
N THR A 96 -13.62 7.80 1.52
CA THR A 96 -13.20 7.31 0.20
C THR A 96 -11.83 6.64 0.28
N PRO A 97 -11.56 5.60 -0.54
CA PRO A 97 -10.24 4.98 -0.59
C PRO A 97 -9.13 5.98 -0.93
N LYS A 98 -9.39 6.96 -1.81
CA LYS A 98 -8.45 8.03 -2.14
C LYS A 98 -8.00 8.83 -0.91
N GLU A 99 -8.94 9.24 -0.05
CA GLU A 99 -8.62 9.97 1.18
C GLU A 99 -7.79 9.12 2.14
N LEU A 100 -8.13 7.84 2.27
CA LEU A 100 -7.41 6.89 3.13
C LEU A 100 -5.99 6.62 2.61
N ILE A 101 -5.80 6.51 1.29
CA ILE A 101 -4.47 6.41 0.67
C ILE A 101 -3.65 7.67 0.99
N ASN A 102 -4.22 8.86 0.83
CA ASN A 102 -3.53 10.10 1.17
C ASN A 102 -3.24 10.19 2.67
N LEU A 103 -4.15 9.72 3.53
CA LEU A 103 -3.92 9.68 4.96
C LEU A 103 -2.72 8.81 5.31
N HIS A 104 -2.59 7.61 4.72
CA HIS A 104 -1.43 6.73 4.93
C HIS A 104 -0.11 7.49 4.73
N PHE A 105 0.04 8.23 3.64
CA PHE A 105 1.24 9.03 3.37
C PHE A 105 1.40 10.27 4.26
N ASN A 106 0.38 10.62 5.03
CA ASN A 106 0.34 11.79 5.91
C ASN A 106 0.15 11.44 7.40
N LEU A 107 0.39 10.18 7.80
CA LEU A 107 0.27 9.77 9.21
C LEU A 107 1.14 10.61 10.14
N GLY A 108 2.31 11.09 9.66
CA GLY A 108 3.17 12.01 10.40
C GLY A 108 2.52 13.37 10.75
N CYS A 109 1.39 13.74 10.12
CA CYS A 109 0.63 14.94 10.49
C CYS A 109 -0.17 14.74 11.80
N TYR A 110 -0.14 13.54 12.38
CA TYR A 110 -0.92 13.20 13.57
C TYR A 110 -0.04 12.49 14.60
N THR A 111 -0.44 12.60 15.86
CA THR A 111 0.13 11.84 16.98
C THR A 111 -0.99 11.15 17.71
N LEU A 112 -0.97 9.82 17.72
CA LEU A 112 -1.88 9.01 18.52
C LEU A 112 -1.28 8.76 19.91
N VAL A 113 -2.04 9.06 20.94
CA VAL A 113 -1.72 8.77 22.34
C VAL A 113 -2.64 7.65 22.81
N GLN A 114 -2.08 6.49 23.10
CA GLN A 114 -2.82 5.38 23.69
C GLN A 114 -2.97 5.57 25.20
N PRO A 115 -3.99 4.98 25.83
CA PRO A 115 -4.23 5.12 27.27
C PRO A 115 -3.07 4.62 28.16
N THR A 116 -2.23 3.74 27.63
CA THR A 116 -1.06 3.15 28.31
C THR A 116 0.23 3.94 28.09
N ASP A 117 0.22 4.97 27.24
CA ASP A 117 1.41 5.75 26.93
C ASP A 117 1.78 6.68 28.10
N ASP A 118 3.05 6.68 28.49
CA ASP A 118 3.59 7.69 29.36
C ASP A 118 3.98 8.97 28.61
N ALA A 119 4.24 10.03 29.34
CA ALA A 119 4.55 11.33 28.73
C ALA A 119 5.83 11.29 27.88
N GLU A 120 6.82 10.47 28.23
CA GLU A 120 8.04 10.32 27.44
C GLU A 120 7.77 9.64 26.09
N ALA A 121 6.98 8.57 26.08
CA ALA A 121 6.58 7.86 24.86
C ALA A 121 5.78 8.79 23.92
N VAL A 122 4.84 9.55 24.48
CA VAL A 122 4.06 10.57 23.75
C VAL A 122 4.97 11.61 23.10
N GLY A 123 5.86 12.20 23.88
CA GLY A 123 6.79 13.24 23.39
C GLY A 123 7.77 12.71 22.36
N ARG A 124 8.22 11.47 22.49
CA ARG A 124 9.10 10.79 21.54
C ARG A 124 8.39 10.59 20.21
N ARG A 125 7.17 10.05 20.22
CA ARG A 125 6.35 9.83 19.02
C ARG A 125 6.05 11.13 18.29
N TYR A 126 5.64 12.18 19.03
CA TYR A 126 5.41 13.50 18.49
C TYR A 126 6.67 14.07 17.80
N MET A 127 7.83 14.02 18.47
CA MET A 127 9.07 14.54 17.89
C MET A 127 9.52 13.78 16.64
N TYR A 128 9.35 12.46 16.60
CA TYR A 128 9.68 11.67 15.40
C TYR A 128 8.70 11.91 14.24
N SER A 129 7.42 12.18 14.51
CA SER A 129 6.48 12.65 13.48
C SER A 129 6.92 13.98 12.86
N MET A 130 7.39 14.90 13.71
CA MET A 130 7.86 16.23 13.28
C MET A 130 9.22 16.18 12.59
N LYS A 131 10.10 15.29 13.03
CA LYS A 131 11.49 15.20 12.57
C LYS A 131 11.91 13.72 12.43
N PRO A 132 11.51 13.03 11.36
CA PRO A 132 11.80 11.61 11.17
C PRO A 132 13.30 11.25 11.17
N CYS A 133 14.17 12.21 10.76
CA CYS A 133 15.62 12.03 10.69
C CYS A 133 16.35 12.67 11.88
N MET A 134 15.85 12.48 13.10
CA MET A 134 16.55 12.95 14.31
C MET A 134 17.82 12.12 14.54
N THR A 135 18.95 12.82 14.75
CA THR A 135 20.23 12.17 15.08
C THR A 135 20.24 11.65 16.51
N MET A 136 21.11 10.67 16.81
CA MET A 136 21.25 10.14 18.17
C MET A 136 21.63 11.23 19.20
N THR A 137 22.46 12.21 18.80
CA THR A 137 22.84 13.33 19.67
C THR A 137 21.66 14.25 19.95
N GLU A 138 20.84 14.55 18.96
CA GLU A 138 19.62 15.34 19.14
C GLU A 138 18.63 14.62 20.06
N ALA A 139 18.40 13.34 19.82
CA ALA A 139 17.53 12.52 20.65
C ALA A 139 17.98 12.48 22.12
N ALA A 140 19.30 12.32 22.36
CA ALA A 140 19.87 12.31 23.71
C ALA A 140 19.76 13.65 24.45
N ASN A 141 19.65 14.77 23.71
CA ASN A 141 19.51 16.13 24.29
C ASN A 141 18.05 16.62 24.30
N THR A 142 17.09 15.80 23.87
CA THR A 142 15.67 16.17 23.82
C THR A 142 14.96 15.67 25.08
N ASP A 143 14.30 16.58 25.77
CA ASP A 143 13.44 16.25 26.93
C ASP A 143 12.05 15.80 26.43
N PHE A 144 11.95 14.53 26.03
CA PHE A 144 10.72 13.95 25.52
C PHE A 144 9.60 13.94 26.56
N GLU A 145 9.91 13.73 27.83
CA GLU A 145 8.91 13.73 28.91
C GLU A 145 8.23 15.10 29.05
N LYS A 146 9.02 16.18 29.00
CA LYS A 146 8.48 17.53 29.03
C LYS A 146 7.60 17.81 27.82
N ILE A 147 8.07 17.45 26.62
CA ILE A 147 7.33 17.64 25.36
C ILE A 147 5.98 16.90 25.42
N GLY A 148 5.98 15.66 25.88
CA GLY A 148 4.73 14.88 26.03
C GLY A 148 3.78 15.48 27.05
N LYS A 149 4.27 15.95 28.20
CA LYS A 149 3.45 16.66 29.19
C LYS A 149 2.83 17.92 28.62
N ASP A 150 3.63 18.71 27.89
CA ASP A 150 3.15 19.93 27.26
C ASP A 150 2.08 19.62 26.18
N LEU A 151 2.27 18.58 25.36
CA LEU A 151 1.29 18.13 24.37
C LEU A 151 -0.05 17.76 25.02
N LEU A 152 -0.01 16.93 26.04
CA LEU A 152 -1.22 16.44 26.74
C LEU A 152 -1.98 17.57 27.46
N VAL A 153 -1.29 18.61 27.93
CA VAL A 153 -1.90 19.74 28.64
C VAL A 153 -2.38 20.84 27.69
N LEU A 154 -1.61 21.16 26.67
CA LEU A 154 -1.83 22.36 25.84
C LEU A 154 -2.66 22.09 24.58
N LYS A 155 -2.61 20.88 24.02
CA LYS A 155 -3.34 20.53 22.81
C LYS A 155 -4.65 19.81 23.14
N LYS A 156 -5.71 20.15 22.40
CA LYS A 156 -6.99 19.47 22.49
C LYS A 156 -6.98 18.29 21.52
N GLY A 157 -6.75 17.08 22.02
CA GLY A 157 -6.90 15.86 21.25
C GLY A 157 -8.36 15.45 21.09
N ILE A 158 -8.64 14.66 20.06
CA ILE A 158 -9.94 14.04 19.82
C ILE A 158 -9.88 12.60 20.31
N GLN A 159 -10.80 12.24 21.20
CA GLN A 159 -10.88 10.88 21.76
C GLN A 159 -11.53 9.93 20.76
N THR A 160 -10.92 8.78 20.52
CA THR A 160 -11.41 7.68 19.69
C THR A 160 -11.28 6.34 20.44
N ASP A 161 -11.80 5.28 19.85
CA ASP A 161 -11.63 3.91 20.40
C ASP A 161 -10.16 3.43 20.36
N TYR A 162 -9.34 4.04 19.51
CA TYR A 162 -7.91 3.73 19.35
C TYR A 162 -7.00 4.58 20.25
N GLY A 163 -7.52 5.62 20.88
CA GLY A 163 -6.78 6.57 21.72
C GLY A 163 -7.13 8.02 21.42
N THR A 164 -6.29 8.94 21.87
CA THR A 164 -6.47 10.37 21.67
C THR A 164 -5.59 10.85 20.53
N VAL A 165 -6.19 11.41 19.49
CA VAL A 165 -5.51 11.95 18.30
C VAL A 165 -5.21 13.43 18.47
N PHE A 166 -3.98 13.82 18.19
CA PHE A 166 -3.53 15.21 18.11
C PHE A 166 -3.04 15.51 16.70
N ARG A 167 -3.50 16.62 16.13
CA ARG A 167 -2.97 17.13 14.86
C ARG A 167 -1.66 17.89 15.10
N ASN A 168 -0.63 17.56 14.33
CA ASN A 168 0.67 18.21 14.36
C ASN A 168 0.63 19.45 13.46
N GLU A 169 0.32 20.61 14.01
CA GLU A 169 0.06 21.86 13.25
C GLU A 169 1.27 22.34 12.43
N GLU A 170 2.47 21.92 12.81
CA GLU A 170 3.71 22.29 12.12
C GLU A 170 4.00 21.39 10.89
N VAL A 171 3.21 20.34 10.67
CA VAL A 171 3.34 19.42 9.54
C VAL A 171 2.16 19.61 8.60
N GLU A 172 2.44 20.06 7.38
CA GLU A 172 1.43 20.20 6.35
C GLU A 172 1.25 18.87 5.60
N GLY A 173 0.01 18.38 5.56
CA GLY A 173 -0.35 17.24 4.72
C GLY A 173 -0.29 17.60 3.24
N ARG A 174 0.04 16.61 2.41
CA ARG A 174 0.13 16.76 0.95
C ARG A 174 -0.82 15.78 0.27
N GLU A 175 -1.42 16.19 -0.82
CA GLU A 175 -2.08 15.26 -1.73
C GLU A 175 -0.99 14.51 -2.53
N ILE A 176 -0.76 13.24 -2.18
CA ILE A 176 0.22 12.36 -2.83
C ILE A 176 -0.44 11.56 -3.95
N TYR A 177 -1.68 11.14 -3.72
CA TYR A 177 -2.51 10.41 -4.68
C TYR A 177 -3.66 11.28 -5.15
N ASP A 178 -3.69 11.58 -6.43
CA ASP A 178 -4.71 12.45 -7.06
C ASP A 178 -5.95 11.68 -7.56
N GLY A 179 -5.96 10.36 -7.44
CA GLY A 179 -7.01 9.47 -7.95
C GLY A 179 -6.72 8.91 -9.34
N GLN A 180 -5.47 8.99 -9.83
CA GLN A 180 -5.09 8.49 -11.16
C GLN A 180 -4.04 7.38 -11.06
N VAL A 181 -2.77 7.71 -10.96
CA VAL A 181 -1.67 6.74 -10.87
C VAL A 181 -1.28 6.51 -9.43
N PHE A 182 -1.04 5.26 -9.07
CA PHE A 182 -0.64 4.94 -7.70
C PHE A 182 0.79 5.40 -7.42
N PRO A 183 1.03 6.04 -6.25
CA PRO A 183 2.36 6.36 -5.80
C PRO A 183 3.23 5.11 -5.67
N CYS A 184 4.55 5.26 -5.81
CA CYS A 184 5.48 4.19 -5.50
C CYS A 184 5.38 3.84 -4.00
N TYR A 185 5.31 2.55 -3.68
CA TYR A 185 5.41 2.05 -2.31
C TYR A 185 6.46 0.95 -2.27
N HIS A 186 7.09 0.81 -1.11
CA HIS A 186 8.06 -0.27 -0.91
C HIS A 186 7.29 -1.54 -0.54
N TYR A 187 7.14 -2.44 -1.50
CA TYR A 187 6.56 -3.76 -1.29
C TYR A 187 7.69 -4.79 -1.22
N THR A 188 7.73 -5.55 -0.13
CA THR A 188 8.67 -6.67 0.05
C THR A 188 7.95 -7.97 -0.30
N GLY A 189 7.77 -8.20 -1.59
CA GLY A 189 7.14 -9.39 -2.12
C GLY A 189 8.12 -10.33 -2.83
N GLU A 190 7.60 -11.17 -3.69
CA GLU A 190 8.35 -12.13 -4.51
C GLU A 190 8.73 -11.53 -5.88
N GLU A 191 8.64 -10.21 -6.02
CA GLU A 191 9.02 -9.49 -7.24
C GLU A 191 10.52 -9.51 -7.46
N LEU A 192 10.92 -9.74 -8.71
CA LEU A 192 12.33 -9.76 -9.14
C LEU A 192 12.84 -8.38 -9.54
N LEU A 193 11.95 -7.53 -10.05
CA LEU A 193 12.32 -6.18 -10.47
C LEU A 193 11.14 -5.21 -10.36
N CYS A 194 11.47 -3.96 -10.06
CA CYS A 194 10.59 -2.82 -10.13
C CYS A 194 10.88 -2.04 -11.43
N VAL A 195 9.86 -1.82 -12.24
CA VAL A 195 9.95 -1.10 -13.52
C VAL A 195 9.10 0.15 -13.45
N GLU A 196 9.70 1.33 -13.60
CA GLU A 196 8.98 2.57 -13.83
C GLU A 196 8.43 2.57 -15.25
N ALA A 197 7.12 2.76 -15.40
CA ALA A 197 6.45 3.00 -16.66
C ALA A 197 6.06 4.47 -16.73
N GLU A 198 6.51 5.20 -17.76
CA GLU A 198 6.21 6.62 -17.95
C GLU A 198 5.43 6.82 -19.24
N TYR A 199 4.33 7.57 -19.15
CA TYR A 199 3.57 8.04 -20.30
C TYR A 199 3.14 9.50 -20.10
N LYS A 200 3.58 10.39 -21.00
CA LYS A 200 3.44 11.85 -20.87
C LYS A 200 4.11 12.31 -19.56
N ASP A 201 3.35 12.92 -18.66
CA ASP A 201 3.84 13.44 -17.37
C ASP A 201 3.49 12.53 -16.18
N LYS A 202 3.03 11.28 -16.46
CA LYS A 202 2.61 10.32 -15.44
C LYS A 202 3.59 9.17 -15.35
N LYS A 203 3.80 8.69 -14.13
CA LYS A 203 4.66 7.55 -13.82
C LYS A 203 3.92 6.58 -12.91
N GLU A 204 4.05 5.30 -13.20
CA GLU A 204 3.55 4.21 -12.35
C GLU A 204 4.58 3.08 -12.31
N TYR A 205 4.56 2.30 -11.25
CA TYR A 205 5.55 1.25 -11.00
C TYR A 205 4.93 -0.13 -11.16
N LEU A 206 5.61 -0.99 -11.94
CA LEU A 206 5.27 -2.39 -12.16
C LEU A 206 6.24 -3.26 -11.37
N TYR A 207 5.72 -4.16 -10.56
CA TYR A 207 6.48 -5.07 -9.69
C TYR A 207 6.47 -6.46 -10.30
N LEU A 208 7.43 -6.75 -11.19
CA LEU A 208 7.44 -7.97 -12.00
C LEU A 208 8.12 -9.15 -11.28
N PRO A 209 7.59 -10.37 -11.38
CA PRO A 209 6.42 -10.75 -12.21
C PRO A 209 5.08 -10.38 -11.58
N GLU A 210 4.14 -9.92 -12.42
CA GLU A 210 2.75 -9.63 -12.06
C GLU A 210 1.77 -10.34 -12.98
N GLU A 211 0.49 -10.45 -12.55
CA GLU A 211 -0.58 -10.90 -13.43
C GLU A 211 -0.78 -9.91 -14.60
N PRO A 212 -1.00 -10.38 -15.83
CA PRO A 212 -1.14 -9.49 -17.00
C PRO A 212 -2.24 -8.44 -16.85
N MET A 213 -3.28 -8.69 -16.05
CA MET A 213 -4.32 -7.72 -15.77
C MET A 213 -3.80 -6.55 -14.92
N SER A 214 -2.91 -6.78 -13.96
CA SER A 214 -2.28 -5.71 -13.16
C SER A 214 -1.51 -4.74 -14.06
N ILE A 215 -0.71 -5.27 -14.99
CA ILE A 215 0.01 -4.47 -15.99
C ILE A 215 -0.98 -3.67 -16.86
N THR A 216 -2.04 -4.32 -17.34
CA THR A 216 -3.08 -3.67 -18.16
C THR A 216 -3.74 -2.51 -17.39
N LYS A 217 -4.03 -2.69 -16.12
CA LYS A 217 -4.61 -1.66 -15.26
C LYS A 217 -3.66 -0.49 -15.04
N ALA A 218 -2.37 -0.74 -14.82
CA ALA A 218 -1.36 0.29 -14.69
C ALA A 218 -1.25 1.14 -15.97
N LEU A 219 -1.18 0.50 -17.14
CA LEU A 219 -1.19 1.19 -18.43
C LEU A 219 -2.46 2.04 -18.63
N HIS A 220 -3.60 1.53 -18.23
CA HIS A 220 -4.87 2.27 -18.30
C HIS A 220 -4.86 3.52 -17.39
N ARG A 221 -4.34 3.42 -16.16
CA ARG A 221 -4.20 4.57 -15.24
C ARG A 221 -3.24 5.63 -15.77
N LEU A 222 -2.15 5.21 -16.43
CA LEU A 222 -1.26 6.11 -17.16
C LEU A 222 -1.97 6.80 -18.35
N GLY A 223 -3.04 6.20 -18.89
CA GLY A 223 -3.76 6.66 -20.06
C GLY A 223 -3.10 6.23 -21.37
N ALA A 224 -2.25 5.21 -21.34
CA ALA A 224 -1.64 4.60 -22.51
C ALA A 224 -2.63 3.65 -23.19
N GLU A 225 -2.71 3.69 -24.52
CA GLU A 225 -3.55 2.77 -25.30
C GLU A 225 -2.84 1.44 -25.57
N LYS A 226 -1.52 1.48 -25.63
CA LYS A 226 -0.65 0.33 -25.91
C LYS A 226 0.59 0.36 -25.03
N PRO A 227 1.16 -0.81 -24.71
CA PRO A 227 2.42 -0.86 -23.95
C PRO A 227 3.55 -0.06 -24.59
N GLU A 228 3.62 -0.05 -25.92
CA GLU A 228 4.66 0.64 -26.69
C GLU A 228 4.57 2.18 -26.63
N ASP A 229 3.47 2.71 -26.10
CA ASP A 229 3.30 4.15 -25.91
C ASP A 229 4.08 4.65 -24.68
N CYS A 230 4.45 3.75 -23.76
CA CYS A 230 5.18 4.05 -22.55
C CYS A 230 6.70 3.93 -22.73
N ALA A 231 7.43 4.78 -22.02
CA ALA A 231 8.85 4.56 -21.75
C ALA A 231 8.99 3.73 -20.46
N TYR A 232 9.96 2.82 -20.44
CA TYR A 232 10.19 1.95 -19.29
C TYR A 232 11.63 2.06 -18.81
N GLN A 233 11.81 2.07 -17.49
CA GLN A 233 13.12 2.06 -16.84
C GLN A 233 13.09 1.11 -15.66
N VAL A 234 14.16 0.31 -15.47
CA VAL A 234 14.29 -0.49 -14.27
C VAL A 234 14.77 0.39 -13.12
N GLU A 235 14.01 0.43 -12.04
CA GLU A 235 14.31 1.21 -10.84
C GLU A 235 15.02 0.36 -9.78
N ASP A 236 14.60 -0.89 -9.62
CA ASP A 236 15.21 -1.78 -8.63
C ASP A 236 15.20 -3.23 -9.09
N PHE A 237 16.15 -4.00 -8.55
CA PHE A 237 16.29 -5.43 -8.79
C PHE A 237 16.40 -6.20 -7.49
N ASN A 238 15.62 -7.25 -7.36
CA ASN A 238 15.76 -8.25 -6.31
C ASN A 238 16.44 -9.54 -6.83
N VAL A 239 17.38 -9.38 -7.77
CA VAL A 239 18.14 -10.47 -8.39
C VAL A 239 19.63 -10.22 -8.16
N ASP A 240 20.34 -11.18 -7.57
CA ASP A 240 21.78 -11.06 -7.27
C ASP A 240 22.68 -11.20 -8.52
N SER A 241 22.15 -11.74 -9.62
CA SER A 241 22.91 -11.98 -10.85
C SER A 241 23.07 -10.70 -11.67
N LYS A 242 24.33 -10.27 -11.84
CA LYS A 242 24.69 -9.15 -12.72
C LYS A 242 24.24 -9.37 -14.17
N GLU A 243 24.37 -10.62 -14.66
CA GLU A 243 23.97 -10.99 -16.03
C GLU A 243 22.47 -10.79 -16.25
N TRP A 244 21.64 -11.20 -15.28
CA TRP A 244 20.20 -10.98 -15.34
C TRP A 244 19.83 -9.50 -15.24
N ARG A 245 20.51 -8.70 -14.42
CA ARG A 245 20.31 -7.24 -14.34
C ARG A 245 20.55 -6.59 -15.71
N GLU A 246 21.69 -6.83 -16.33
CA GLU A 246 22.04 -6.28 -17.66
C GLU A 246 21.08 -6.79 -18.76
N ARG A 247 20.54 -7.99 -18.60
CA ARG A 247 19.55 -8.53 -19.53
C ARG A 247 18.20 -7.83 -19.40
N PHE A 248 17.68 -7.69 -18.18
CA PHE A 248 16.42 -7.01 -17.95
C PHE A 248 16.47 -5.53 -18.34
N GLU A 249 17.54 -4.82 -18.03
CA GLU A 249 17.71 -3.43 -18.50
C GLU A 249 17.57 -3.30 -20.03
N ARG A 250 18.14 -4.23 -20.79
CA ARG A 250 18.02 -4.24 -22.25
C ARG A 250 16.63 -4.64 -22.72
N MET A 251 16.00 -5.63 -22.06
CA MET A 251 14.67 -6.10 -22.44
C MET A 251 13.63 -5.01 -22.22
N VAL A 252 13.63 -4.37 -21.05
CA VAL A 252 12.70 -3.30 -20.69
C VAL A 252 12.72 -2.15 -21.70
N GLN A 253 13.88 -1.86 -22.32
CA GLN A 253 14.02 -0.80 -23.32
C GLN A 253 13.64 -1.21 -24.75
N ASN A 254 13.63 -2.51 -25.07
CA ASN A 254 13.54 -2.98 -26.44
C ASN A 254 12.41 -3.98 -26.72
N GLU A 255 11.82 -4.56 -25.68
CA GLU A 255 10.80 -5.61 -25.79
C GLU A 255 9.47 -5.12 -25.20
N ASN A 256 8.39 -5.83 -25.51
CA ASN A 256 7.09 -5.54 -24.91
C ASN A 256 7.11 -5.90 -23.41
N ILE A 257 6.53 -5.07 -22.56
CA ILE A 257 6.56 -5.25 -21.10
C ILE A 257 5.93 -6.60 -20.65
N PHE A 258 4.97 -7.13 -21.41
CA PHE A 258 4.40 -8.45 -21.14
C PHE A 258 5.40 -9.58 -21.44
N ASP A 259 6.30 -9.41 -22.40
CA ASP A 259 7.35 -10.38 -22.68
C ASP A 259 8.42 -10.33 -21.58
N VAL A 260 8.76 -9.14 -21.09
CA VAL A 260 9.63 -8.95 -19.92
C VAL A 260 9.03 -9.64 -18.70
N ASN A 261 7.74 -9.45 -18.43
CA ASN A 261 7.02 -10.08 -17.36
C ASN A 261 7.05 -11.61 -17.45
N ALA A 262 6.84 -12.18 -18.63
CA ALA A 262 6.89 -13.62 -18.85
C ALA A 262 8.28 -14.22 -18.61
N VAL A 263 9.35 -13.47 -18.85
CA VAL A 263 10.72 -13.88 -18.54
C VAL A 263 10.96 -13.79 -17.01
N ALA A 264 10.49 -12.73 -16.36
CA ALA A 264 10.58 -12.59 -14.91
C ALA A 264 9.83 -13.74 -14.19
N GLU A 265 8.62 -14.10 -14.64
CA GLU A 265 7.85 -15.22 -14.11
C GLU A 265 8.59 -16.57 -14.23
N LYS A 266 9.20 -16.83 -15.39
CA LYS A 266 9.98 -18.07 -15.59
C LYS A 266 11.21 -18.12 -14.68
N LEU A 267 11.89 -16.99 -14.49
CA LEU A 267 13.06 -16.91 -13.62
C LEU A 267 12.67 -17.13 -12.16
N ASN A 268 11.59 -16.48 -11.71
CA ASN A 268 11.07 -16.64 -10.36
C ASN A 268 10.73 -18.09 -10.03
N ASN A 269 10.09 -18.79 -10.95
CA ASN A 269 9.75 -20.22 -10.80
C ASN A 269 11.00 -21.09 -10.70
N VAL A 270 12.05 -20.83 -11.49
CA VAL A 270 13.32 -21.60 -11.45
C VAL A 270 14.09 -21.34 -10.15
N GLU A 271 14.11 -20.11 -9.66
CA GLU A 271 14.78 -19.79 -8.38
C GLU A 271 14.03 -20.42 -7.20
N THR A 272 12.72 -20.43 -7.23
CA THR A 272 11.88 -21.10 -6.22
C THR A 272 12.08 -22.61 -6.21
N GLU A 273 12.12 -23.28 -7.37
CA GLU A 273 12.39 -24.71 -7.48
C GLU A 273 13.78 -25.06 -6.93
N ASN A 274 14.81 -24.31 -7.31
CA ASN A 274 16.18 -24.51 -6.82
C ASN A 274 16.29 -24.32 -5.29
N TYR A 275 15.57 -23.34 -4.73
CA TYR A 275 15.53 -23.11 -3.28
C TYR A 275 14.87 -24.27 -2.53
N LEU A 276 13.78 -24.82 -3.05
CA LEU A 276 13.08 -25.98 -2.47
C LEU A 276 13.95 -27.25 -2.53
N GLU A 277 14.57 -27.54 -3.68
CA GLU A 277 15.49 -28.67 -3.82
C GLU A 277 16.69 -28.62 -2.85
N GLN A 278 17.27 -27.43 -2.64
CA GLN A 278 18.38 -27.27 -1.68
C GLN A 278 17.96 -27.45 -0.22
N ASN A 279 16.72 -27.12 0.12
CA ASN A 279 16.19 -27.30 1.47
C ASN A 279 15.77 -28.75 1.75
N ASP A 280 15.21 -29.46 0.77
CA ASP A 280 14.88 -30.88 0.88
C ASP A 280 16.14 -31.75 1.07
N ILE A 281 17.25 -31.41 0.41
CA ILE A 281 18.53 -32.08 0.59
C ILE A 281 19.07 -31.89 2.01
N LYS A 282 18.87 -30.72 2.64
CA LYS A 282 19.29 -30.43 4.01
C LYS A 282 18.45 -31.13 5.08
N GLN A 283 17.17 -31.41 4.80
CA GLN A 283 16.29 -32.13 5.74
C GLN A 283 16.38 -33.66 5.62
N GLY A 284 16.78 -34.20 4.46
CA GLY A 284 16.96 -35.64 4.22
C GLY A 284 18.31 -36.20 4.66
N GLY A 285 19.18 -35.41 5.23
CA GLY A 285 20.56 -35.78 5.62
C GLY A 285 20.81 -35.90 7.12
N MET A 286 19.78 -36.08 7.95
CA MET A 286 19.91 -36.42 9.38
C MET A 286 19.48 -37.83 9.68
#